data_0c639c9a280e2a855639938176d30e5a
#
_entry.id   0c639c9a280e2a855639938176d30e5a
#
_cell.length_a   1.000
_cell.length_b   1.000
_cell.length_c   1.000
_cell.angle_alpha   90.00
_cell.angle_beta   90.00
_cell.angle_gamma   90.00
#
_symmetry.space_group_name_H-M   'P 1'
#
loop_
_entity.id
_entity.type
_entity.pdbx_description
1 polymer ?
#
loop_
_entity_poly.entity_id
_entity_poly.type
_entity_poly.pdbx_seq_one_letter_code
_entity_poly.pdbx_strand_id
1 'polypeptide(L)' 'MMTTTSTFTVHCEQRAGHWTSWVTRANETKAAGAVVLVGQTQEEAEANARRWADRLAADPRLLRD' A
#
# COMPACT_ATOMS: atom_id res chain seq x y z
N MET A 1 16.17 11.34 8.40
CA MET A 1 16.09 10.79 8.12
C MET A 1 15.36 10.06 7.76
N MET A 2 15.30 9.63 7.46
CA MET A 2 14.66 9.03 6.97
C MET A 2 14.44 7.96 7.20
N THR A 3 14.10 7.46 7.20
CA THR A 3 13.88 6.44 7.51
C THR A 3 13.42 5.67 6.77
N THR A 4 13.39 5.41 6.31
CA THR A 4 12.98 4.80 5.56
C THR A 4 12.99 3.64 5.51
N THR A 5 12.76 3.23 6.08
CA THR A 5 12.68 2.02 6.03
C THR A 5 11.86 1.57 5.13
N SER A 6 11.04 2.17 4.70
CA SER A 6 10.14 1.66 3.87
C SER A 6 10.60 1.61 2.52
N THR A 7 10.59 0.50 1.91
CA THR A 7 10.86 0.36 0.50
C THR A 7 9.55 0.40 -0.27
N PHE A 8 8.47 0.80 0.37
CA PHE A 8 7.16 0.80 -0.27
C PHE A 8 6.60 2.20 -0.34
N THR A 9 5.84 2.47 -1.37
CA THR A 9 5.15 3.74 -1.55
C THR A 9 3.65 3.49 -1.52
N VAL A 10 2.93 4.31 -0.77
CA VAL A 10 1.48 4.19 -0.66
C VAL A 10 0.83 5.10 -1.69
N HIS A 11 -0.13 4.58 -2.42
CA HIS A 11 -0.89 5.32 -3.41
C HIS A 11 -2.37 5.29 -3.05
N CYS A 12 -3.08 6.37 -3.35
CA CYS A 12 -4.51 6.43 -3.15
C CYS A 12 -5.17 7.06 -4.35
N GLU A 13 -6.38 6.62 -4.66
CA GLU A 13 -7.12 7.17 -5.76
C GLU A 13 -8.60 7.18 -5.40
N GLN A 14 -9.28 8.28 -5.70
CA GLN A 14 -10.71 8.35 -5.45
C GLN A 14 -11.47 7.69 -6.59
N ARG A 15 -12.41 6.85 -6.23
CA ARG A 15 -13.32 6.22 -7.18
C ARG A 15 -14.73 6.58 -6.77
N ALA A 16 -15.69 6.29 -7.62
CA ALA A 16 -17.06 6.65 -7.34
C ALA A 16 -17.47 6.13 -5.97
N GLY A 17 -17.63 7.02 -5.01
CA GLY A 17 -18.17 6.66 -3.71
C GLY A 17 -17.18 6.06 -2.73
N HIS A 18 -15.91 5.89 -3.11
CA HIS A 18 -14.95 5.33 -2.16
C HIS A 18 -13.53 5.67 -2.61
N TRP A 19 -12.57 5.28 -1.78
CA TRP A 19 -11.16 5.46 -2.10
C TRP A 19 -10.51 4.10 -2.19
N THR A 20 -9.61 3.96 -3.14
CA THR A 20 -8.79 2.76 -3.23
C THR A 20 -7.35 3.12 -2.92
N SER A 21 -6.61 2.17 -2.41
CA SER A 21 -5.21 2.41 -2.12
C SER A 21 -4.42 1.14 -2.43
N TRP A 22 -3.15 1.31 -2.70
CA TRP A 22 -2.27 0.17 -2.93
C TRP A 22 -0.86 0.60 -2.61
N VAL A 23 0.01 -0.38 -2.53
CA VAL A 23 1.39 -0.17 -2.16
C VAL A 23 2.24 -0.68 -3.30
N THR A 24 3.27 0.05 -3.68
CA THR A 24 4.20 -0.41 -4.69
C THR A 24 5.60 -0.46 -4.10
N ARG A 25 6.45 -1.30 -4.65
CA ARG A 25 7.84 -1.30 -4.28
C ARG A 25 8.52 -0.09 -4.91
N ALA A 26 9.67 0.24 -4.38
CA ALA A 26 10.36 1.47 -4.76
C ALA A 26 10.55 1.64 -6.26
N ASN A 27 10.82 0.59 -6.98
CA ASN A 27 11.08 0.71 -8.41
C ASN A 27 10.04 0.04 -9.27
N GLU A 28 8.84 -0.15 -8.75
CA GLU A 28 7.80 -0.83 -9.48
C GLU A 28 6.54 -0.03 -9.50
N THR A 29 5.71 -0.27 -10.50
CA THR A 29 4.44 0.43 -10.60
C THR A 29 3.24 -0.46 -10.30
N LYS A 30 3.43 -1.77 -10.17
CA LYS A 30 2.28 -2.60 -9.90
C LYS A 30 2.12 -2.82 -8.40
N ALA A 31 0.90 -3.06 -7.98
CA ALA A 31 0.59 -3.23 -6.58
C ALA A 31 1.34 -4.42 -5.99
N ALA A 32 2.01 -4.21 -4.88
CA ALA A 32 2.75 -5.26 -4.22
C ALA A 32 1.78 -6.33 -3.76
N GLY A 33 2.08 -7.57 -4.08
CA GLY A 33 1.20 -8.67 -3.73
C GLY A 33 -0.12 -8.66 -4.47
N ALA A 34 -0.26 -7.79 -5.47
CA ALA A 34 -1.48 -7.65 -6.25
C ALA A 34 -2.68 -7.30 -5.36
N VAL A 35 -2.45 -6.53 -4.30
CA VAL A 35 -3.50 -6.19 -3.35
C VAL A 35 -3.90 -4.73 -3.50
N VAL A 36 -5.20 -4.49 -3.61
CA VAL A 36 -5.76 -3.15 -3.61
C VAL A 36 -6.72 -3.07 -2.43
N LEU A 37 -6.61 -2.00 -1.66
CA LEU A 37 -7.41 -1.85 -0.46
C LEU A 37 -8.45 -0.76 -0.68
N VAL A 38 -9.48 -0.76 0.16
CA VAL A 38 -10.59 0.16 -0.01
C VAL A 38 -10.85 0.89 1.30
N GLY A 39 -11.19 2.16 1.22
CA GLY A 39 -11.59 2.93 2.37
C GLY A 39 -12.68 3.89 1.96
N GLN A 40 -13.42 4.40 2.93
CA GLN A 40 -14.46 5.36 2.63
C GLN A 40 -13.92 6.77 2.57
N THR A 41 -12.76 7.00 3.14
CA THR A 41 -12.09 8.28 3.08
C THR A 41 -10.67 8.05 2.65
N GLN A 42 -10.00 9.12 2.24
CA GLN A 42 -8.61 9.03 1.88
C GLN A 42 -7.77 8.56 3.07
N GLU A 43 -8.05 9.10 4.25
CA GLU A 43 -7.29 8.72 5.43
C GLU A 43 -7.44 7.25 5.73
N GLU A 44 -8.64 6.73 5.58
CA GLU A 44 -8.88 5.33 5.87
C GLU A 44 -8.15 4.45 4.86
N ALA A 45 -8.23 4.81 3.59
CA ALA A 45 -7.55 4.04 2.56
C ALA A 45 -6.04 4.05 2.78
N GLU A 46 -5.49 5.21 3.13
CA GLU A 46 -4.06 5.31 3.40
C GLU A 46 -3.65 4.47 4.60
N ALA A 47 -4.46 4.51 5.66
CA ALA A 47 -4.14 3.73 6.85
C ALA A 47 -4.14 2.24 6.54
N ASN A 48 -5.10 1.80 5.73
CA ASN A 48 -5.15 0.40 5.33
C ASN A 48 -3.91 0.02 4.53
N ALA A 49 -3.49 0.89 3.62
CA ALA A 49 -2.32 0.61 2.81
C ALA A 49 -1.06 0.60 3.66
N ARG A 50 -0.95 1.48 4.65
CA ARG A 50 0.22 1.49 5.51
C ARG A 50 0.31 0.22 6.33
N ARG A 51 -0.83 -0.26 6.82
CA ARG A 51 -0.83 -1.52 7.54
C ARG A 51 -0.40 -2.66 6.65
N TRP A 52 -0.84 -2.64 5.40
CA TRP A 52 -0.42 -3.66 4.44
C TRP A 52 1.08 -3.58 4.20
N ALA A 53 1.60 -2.36 4.03
CA ALA A 53 3.03 -2.18 3.83
C ALA A 53 3.83 -2.69 5.02
N ASP A 54 3.34 -2.44 6.24
CA ASP A 54 4.02 -2.93 7.43
C ASP A 54 4.04 -4.45 7.45
N ARG A 55 2.96 -5.08 7.03
CA ARG A 55 2.93 -6.53 6.98
C ARG A 55 3.88 -7.07 5.93
N LEU A 56 3.96 -6.41 4.79
CA LEU A 56 4.89 -6.85 3.76
C LEU A 56 6.33 -6.72 4.23
N ALA A 57 6.63 -5.67 4.98
CA ALA A 57 7.97 -5.50 5.49
C ALA A 57 8.31 -6.55 6.54
N ALA A 58 7.31 -6.96 7.32
CA ALA A 58 7.54 -7.94 8.36
C ALA A 58 7.56 -9.36 7.82
N ASP A 59 6.90 -9.59 6.69
CA ASP A 59 6.81 -10.95 6.15
C ASP A 59 6.98 -10.90 4.64
N PRO A 60 8.21 -10.95 4.16
CA PRO A 60 8.46 -10.85 2.73
C PRO A 60 7.81 -11.96 1.89
N ARG A 61 7.39 -13.03 2.53
CA ARG A 61 6.73 -14.10 1.79
C ARG A 61 5.41 -13.65 1.18
N LEU A 62 4.82 -12.58 1.71
CA LEU A 62 3.59 -12.07 1.16
C LEU A 62 3.78 -11.44 -0.21
N LEU A 63 5.03 -11.18 -0.59
CA LEU A 63 5.34 -10.61 -1.89
C LEU A 63 5.57 -11.66 -2.97
N ARG A 64 5.46 -12.97 -2.64
CA ARG A 64 5.68 -13.95 -3.62
C ARG A 64 4.68 -13.85 -4.68
N ASP A 65 5.00 -13.87 -5.84
CA ASP A 65 4.06 -13.80 -6.95
C ASP A 65 3.81 -15.12 -7.56
#